data_f56f77f3ac611098687e87ac15f8b986
#
_entry.id   f56f77f3ac611098687e87ac15f8b986
#
_cell.length_a   1.000
_cell.length_b   1.000
_cell.length_c   1.000
_cell.angle_alpha   90.00
_cell.angle_beta   90.00
_cell.angle_gamma   90.00
#
_symmetry.space_group_name_H-M   'P 1'
#
loop_
_entity.id
_entity.type
_entity.pdbx_description
1 polymer ?
#
loop_
_entity_poly.entity_id
_entity_poly.type
_entity_poly.pdbx_seq_one_letter_code
_entity_poly.pdbx_strand_id
1 'polypeptide(L)'
;MAHFLALSQAATKSPFPKGVQSLFWFFFLNFLSCQIIMDSPIFLYAESLGASATIMGLIAGMTPLMVIFQIPAAAHVGRWGYKFFISTGWTVRLLFVLGLVFVPLMDGVLNPQSQLALVLVLLFAFNMVRGIASCAWFPWIRGLIPENIRGRY
;
A
#
# COMPACT_ATOMS: atom_id res chain seq x y z
N MET A 1 20.31 38.37 -10.15
CA MET A 1 19.12 38.45 -9.27
C MET A 1 17.83 38.43 -10.08
N ALA A 2 17.67 39.24 -11.14
CA ALA A 2 16.46 39.25 -11.98
C ALA A 2 16.18 37.91 -12.70
N HIS A 3 17.19 37.19 -13.16
CA HIS A 3 17.03 35.88 -13.80
C HIS A 3 16.52 34.81 -12.83
N PHE A 4 16.93 34.86 -11.56
CA PHE A 4 16.46 33.96 -10.51
C PHE A 4 14.98 34.21 -10.14
N LEU A 5 14.60 35.50 -10.08
CA LEU A 5 13.20 35.90 -9.84
C LEU A 5 12.28 35.54 -11.01
N ALA A 6 12.76 35.67 -12.26
CA ALA A 6 12.02 35.28 -13.46
C ALA A 6 11.79 33.74 -13.51
N LEU A 7 12.79 32.94 -13.13
CA LEU A 7 12.66 31.49 -13.02
C LEU A 7 11.71 31.10 -11.88
N SER A 8 11.73 31.81 -10.75
CA SER A 8 10.79 31.62 -9.66
C SER A 8 9.36 31.94 -10.06
N GLN A 9 9.13 33.01 -10.81
CA GLN A 9 7.79 33.40 -11.28
C GLN A 9 7.26 32.47 -12.40
N ALA A 10 8.14 32.00 -13.29
CA ALA A 10 7.76 31.01 -14.31
C ALA A 10 7.40 29.66 -13.65
N ALA A 11 8.05 29.35 -12.53
CA ALA A 11 7.81 28.15 -11.75
C ALA A 11 6.45 28.17 -11.02
N THR A 12 5.89 29.33 -10.68
CA THR A 12 4.58 29.46 -10.04
C THR A 12 3.41 29.48 -11.03
N LYS A 13 3.67 29.63 -12.32
CA LYS A 13 2.64 29.77 -13.36
C LYS A 13 2.32 28.51 -14.17
N SER A 14 3.00 27.38 -13.96
CA SER A 14 2.61 26.13 -14.62
C SER A 14 1.46 25.49 -13.83
N PRO A 15 0.24 25.45 -14.38
CA PRO A 15 -0.84 24.71 -13.73
C PRO A 15 -0.42 23.25 -13.64
N PHE A 16 -0.63 22.63 -12.48
CA PHE A 16 -0.39 21.20 -12.29
C PHE A 16 -1.11 20.42 -13.40
N PRO A 17 -0.48 19.41 -14.02
CA PRO A 17 -1.14 18.57 -15.01
C PRO A 17 -2.46 18.04 -14.47
N LYS A 18 -3.50 18.07 -15.34
CA LYS A 18 -4.80 17.48 -14.98
C LYS A 18 -4.56 16.01 -14.61
N GLY A 19 -4.89 15.64 -13.38
CA GLY A 19 -4.63 14.28 -12.85
C GLY A 19 -3.69 14.24 -11.65
N VAL A 20 -2.80 15.21 -11.47
CA VAL A 20 -1.93 15.28 -10.28
C VAL A 20 -2.76 15.44 -9.01
N GLN A 21 -3.83 16.22 -9.04
CA GLN A 21 -4.75 16.36 -7.91
C GLN A 21 -5.44 15.03 -7.56
N SER A 22 -5.86 14.27 -8.55
CA SER A 22 -6.41 12.91 -8.34
C SER A 22 -5.36 11.97 -7.75
N LEU A 23 -4.09 12.11 -8.16
CA LEU A 23 -2.99 11.35 -7.61
C LEU A 23 -2.77 11.67 -6.12
N PHE A 24 -2.84 12.93 -5.72
CA PHE A 24 -2.75 13.33 -4.30
C PHE A 24 -3.89 12.75 -3.46
N TRP A 25 -5.13 12.81 -3.94
CA TRP A 25 -6.28 12.21 -3.24
C TRP A 25 -6.12 10.69 -3.12
N PHE A 26 -5.64 10.06 -4.18
CA PHE A 26 -5.35 8.64 -4.18
C PHE A 26 -4.29 8.28 -3.12
N PHE A 27 -3.18 9.02 -3.07
CA PHE A 27 -2.13 8.82 -2.05
C PHE A 27 -2.66 9.02 -0.64
N PHE A 28 -3.41 10.08 -0.42
CA PHE A 28 -3.98 10.40 0.88
C PHE A 28 -4.92 9.28 1.38
N LEU A 29 -5.87 8.88 0.56
CA LEU A 29 -6.81 7.81 0.91
C LEU A 29 -6.13 6.46 1.08
N ASN A 30 -5.15 6.17 0.23
CA ASN A 30 -4.35 4.96 0.36
C ASN A 30 -3.54 4.92 1.66
N PHE A 31 -2.86 6.02 1.98
CA PHE A 31 -2.09 6.13 3.21
C PHE A 31 -2.99 5.95 4.43
N LEU A 32 -4.13 6.62 4.47
CA LEU A 32 -5.11 6.49 5.54
C LEU A 32 -5.60 5.04 5.69
N SER A 33 -5.94 4.39 4.58
CA SER A 33 -6.36 2.97 4.58
C SER A 33 -5.24 2.04 5.09
N CYS A 34 -3.98 2.29 4.68
CA CYS A 34 -2.86 1.49 5.15
C CYS A 34 -2.63 1.65 6.67
N GLN A 35 -2.75 2.86 7.19
CA GLN A 35 -2.60 3.11 8.64
C GLN A 35 -3.65 2.36 9.47
N ILE A 36 -4.89 2.30 9.00
CA ILE A 36 -5.96 1.56 9.70
C ILE A 36 -5.68 0.06 9.72
N ILE A 37 -5.16 -0.50 8.63
CA ILE A 37 -5.00 -1.97 8.48
C ILE A 37 -3.67 -2.47 9.06
N MET A 38 -2.60 -1.66 8.98
CA MET A 38 -1.24 -2.10 9.28
C MET A 38 -0.69 -1.58 10.60
N ASP A 39 -1.46 -0.76 11.31
CA ASP A 39 -1.05 -0.10 12.54
C ASP A 39 -1.92 -0.55 13.73
N SER A 40 -2.00 0.27 14.75
CA SER A 40 -2.62 -0.02 16.05
C SER A 40 -3.92 -0.84 16.04
N PRO A 41 -4.90 -0.60 15.14
CA PRO A 41 -6.16 -1.34 15.18
C PRO A 41 -6.00 -2.85 15.02
N ILE A 42 -5.13 -3.30 14.10
CA ILE A 42 -4.94 -4.74 13.88
C ILE A 42 -4.20 -5.40 15.04
N PHE A 43 -3.26 -4.69 15.66
CA PHE A 43 -2.54 -5.16 16.83
C PHE A 43 -3.49 -5.33 18.03
N LEU A 44 -4.32 -4.32 18.31
CA LEU A 44 -5.31 -4.38 19.39
C LEU A 44 -6.32 -5.50 19.17
N TYR A 45 -6.75 -5.70 17.93
CA TYR A 45 -7.66 -6.80 17.60
C TYR A 45 -6.99 -8.18 17.82
N ALA A 46 -5.76 -8.36 17.34
CA ALA A 46 -5.03 -9.59 17.56
C ALA A 46 -4.79 -9.87 19.07
N GLU A 47 -4.49 -8.83 19.86
CA GLU A 47 -4.35 -8.92 21.31
C GLU A 47 -5.66 -9.35 21.97
N SER A 48 -6.80 -8.79 21.57
CA SER A 48 -8.11 -9.17 22.10
C SER A 48 -8.48 -10.63 21.81
N LEU A 49 -7.91 -11.22 20.73
CA LEU A 49 -8.03 -12.65 20.42
C LEU A 49 -7.01 -13.53 21.15
N GLY A 50 -6.19 -12.96 22.03
CA GLY A 50 -5.19 -13.69 22.82
C GLY A 50 -3.87 -13.93 22.07
N ALA A 51 -3.50 -13.07 21.13
CA ALA A 51 -2.22 -13.18 20.43
C ALA A 51 -1.04 -13.06 21.39
N SER A 52 -0.10 -14.01 21.32
CA SER A 52 1.16 -13.96 22.07
C SER A 52 2.10 -12.87 21.53
N ALA A 53 3.11 -12.49 22.32
CA ALA A 53 4.15 -11.55 21.90
C ALA A 53 4.87 -12.01 20.59
N THR A 54 5.03 -13.32 20.41
CA THR A 54 5.61 -13.90 19.18
C THR A 54 4.72 -13.65 17.97
N ILE A 55 3.40 -13.83 18.12
CA ILE A 55 2.43 -13.53 17.03
C ILE A 55 2.42 -12.05 16.70
N MET A 56 2.47 -11.18 17.70
CA MET A 56 2.55 -9.73 17.51
C MET A 56 3.83 -9.35 16.75
N GLY A 57 4.97 -9.94 17.11
CA GLY A 57 6.22 -9.78 16.39
C GLY A 57 6.15 -10.28 14.94
N LEU A 58 5.45 -11.39 14.69
CA LEU A 58 5.21 -11.91 13.33
C LEU A 58 4.38 -10.93 12.51
N ILE A 59 3.30 -10.38 13.05
CA ILE A 59 2.47 -9.36 12.38
C ILE A 59 3.32 -8.15 12.00
N ALA A 60 4.11 -7.62 12.95
CA ALA A 60 5.01 -6.48 12.70
C ALA A 60 6.06 -6.78 11.62
N GLY A 61 6.61 -8.00 11.63
CA GLY A 61 7.63 -8.45 10.68
C GLY A 61 7.11 -8.74 9.27
N MET A 62 5.81 -8.99 9.08
CA MET A 62 5.24 -9.32 7.75
C MET A 62 5.49 -8.22 6.73
N THR A 63 5.35 -6.97 7.13
CA THR A 63 5.51 -5.81 6.23
C THR A 63 6.91 -5.73 5.61
N PRO A 64 8.01 -5.71 6.36
CA PRO A 64 9.35 -5.67 5.79
C PRO A 64 9.75 -6.99 5.10
N LEU A 65 9.34 -8.14 5.64
CA LEU A 65 9.69 -9.44 5.06
C LEU A 65 9.08 -9.66 3.68
N MET A 66 7.83 -9.24 3.47
CA MET A 66 7.15 -9.46 2.19
C MET A 66 7.68 -8.57 1.06
N VAL A 67 8.51 -7.57 1.35
CA VAL A 67 9.22 -6.77 0.34
C VAL A 67 10.14 -7.65 -0.53
N ILE A 68 10.63 -8.77 -0.02
CA ILE A 68 11.47 -9.70 -0.78
C ILE A 68 10.80 -10.19 -2.07
N PHE A 69 9.47 -10.28 -2.10
CA PHE A 69 8.71 -10.68 -3.29
C PHE A 69 8.75 -9.65 -4.44
N GLN A 70 9.27 -8.45 -4.20
CA GLN A 70 9.52 -7.47 -5.26
C GLN A 70 10.58 -7.97 -6.26
N ILE A 71 11.56 -8.74 -5.79
CA ILE A 71 12.69 -9.18 -6.61
C ILE A 71 12.21 -10.07 -7.79
N PRO A 72 11.52 -11.19 -7.55
CA PRO A 72 11.02 -12.01 -8.66
C PRO A 72 9.91 -11.31 -9.45
N ALA A 73 9.07 -10.48 -8.79
CA ALA A 73 8.00 -9.74 -9.45
C ALA A 73 8.52 -8.73 -10.47
N ALA A 74 9.62 -8.04 -10.17
CA ALA A 74 10.21 -7.04 -11.05
C ALA A 74 10.56 -7.58 -12.44
N ALA A 75 10.97 -8.85 -12.55
CA ALA A 75 11.27 -9.50 -13.82
C ALA A 75 10.03 -9.65 -14.74
N HIS A 76 8.84 -9.65 -14.17
CA HIS A 76 7.58 -9.85 -14.90
C HIS A 76 6.89 -8.54 -15.28
N VAL A 77 7.25 -7.42 -14.64
CA VAL A 77 6.62 -6.10 -14.87
C VAL A 77 6.76 -5.65 -16.33
N GLY A 78 7.91 -5.93 -16.97
CA GLY A 78 8.15 -5.61 -18.37
C GLY A 78 7.20 -6.31 -19.35
N ARG A 79 6.71 -7.51 -19.01
CA ARG A 79 5.79 -8.29 -19.86
C ARG A 79 4.33 -7.85 -19.71
N TRP A 80 3.90 -7.54 -18.50
CA TRP A 80 2.50 -7.28 -18.15
C TRP A 80 2.17 -5.79 -18.07
N GLY A 81 3.20 -4.95 -17.95
CA GLY A 81 3.09 -3.49 -17.83
C GLY A 81 2.75 -3.02 -16.41
N TYR A 82 3.24 -1.83 -16.09
CA TYR A 82 3.08 -1.21 -14.75
C TYR A 82 1.62 -1.06 -14.32
N LYS A 83 0.76 -0.62 -15.25
CA LYS A 83 -0.65 -0.38 -14.98
C LYS A 83 -1.38 -1.66 -14.53
N PHE A 84 -1.11 -2.77 -15.21
CA PHE A 84 -1.70 -4.06 -14.88
C PHE A 84 -1.27 -4.51 -13.47
N PHE A 85 0.03 -4.49 -13.18
CA PHE A 85 0.55 -4.86 -11.86
C PHE A 85 -0.08 -4.06 -10.73
N ILE A 86 -0.18 -2.75 -10.92
CA ILE A 86 -0.72 -1.85 -9.90
C ILE A 86 -2.22 -2.10 -9.73
N SER A 87 -3.01 -2.06 -10.81
CA SER A 87 -4.46 -2.21 -10.71
C SER A 87 -4.86 -3.57 -10.15
N THR A 88 -4.24 -4.66 -10.63
CA THR A 88 -4.51 -6.00 -10.13
C THR A 88 -4.09 -6.15 -8.66
N GLY A 89 -2.89 -5.70 -8.31
CA GLY A 89 -2.42 -5.75 -6.93
C GLY A 89 -3.32 -4.98 -5.97
N TRP A 90 -3.83 -3.82 -6.37
CA TRP A 90 -4.75 -3.03 -5.56
C TRP A 90 -6.12 -3.70 -5.40
N THR A 91 -6.67 -4.25 -6.50
CA THR A 91 -7.94 -4.97 -6.45
C THR A 91 -7.86 -6.20 -5.55
N VAL A 92 -6.80 -7.01 -5.71
CA VAL A 92 -6.62 -8.21 -4.87
C VAL A 92 -6.41 -7.84 -3.40
N ARG A 93 -5.64 -6.78 -3.11
CA ARG A 93 -5.51 -6.27 -1.74
C ARG A 93 -6.84 -5.89 -1.11
N LEU A 94 -7.72 -5.23 -1.89
CA LEU A 94 -9.04 -4.85 -1.39
C LEU A 94 -9.86 -6.07 -0.95
N LEU A 95 -9.76 -7.19 -1.66
CA LEU A 95 -10.45 -8.43 -1.26
C LEU A 95 -9.95 -8.94 0.10
N PHE A 96 -8.64 -8.90 0.37
CA PHE A 96 -8.10 -9.28 1.67
C PHE A 96 -8.49 -8.31 2.79
N VAL A 97 -8.56 -7.01 2.49
CA VAL A 97 -9.07 -6.00 3.44
C VAL A 97 -10.52 -6.26 3.79
N LEU A 98 -11.36 -6.54 2.79
CA LEU A 98 -12.75 -6.93 3.04
C LEU A 98 -12.82 -8.21 3.87
N GLY A 99 -11.99 -9.20 3.58
CA GLY A 99 -11.86 -10.40 4.40
C GLY A 99 -11.58 -10.06 5.87
N LEU A 100 -10.60 -9.19 6.14
CA LEU A 100 -10.25 -8.75 7.51
C LEU A 100 -11.42 -8.05 8.21
N VAL A 101 -12.22 -7.25 7.51
CA VAL A 101 -13.41 -6.59 8.07
C VAL A 101 -14.48 -7.60 8.46
N PHE A 102 -14.59 -8.73 7.75
CA PHE A 102 -15.56 -9.78 8.06
C PHE A 102 -15.15 -10.66 9.23
N VAL A 103 -13.87 -10.75 9.60
CA VAL A 103 -13.41 -11.63 10.69
C VAL A 103 -14.11 -11.32 12.01
N PRO A 104 -14.22 -10.04 12.49
CA PRO A 104 -14.92 -9.74 13.74
C PRO A 104 -16.42 -10.07 13.70
N LEU A 105 -17.04 -10.07 12.51
CA LEU A 105 -18.45 -10.44 12.35
C LEU A 105 -18.71 -11.94 12.50
N MET A 106 -17.64 -12.75 12.49
CA MET A 106 -17.71 -14.19 12.73
C MET A 106 -17.60 -14.55 14.21
N ASP A 107 -17.69 -13.55 15.08
CA ASP A 107 -17.75 -13.75 16.53
C ASP A 107 -18.97 -14.60 16.88
N GLY A 108 -18.76 -15.63 17.70
CA GLY A 108 -19.81 -16.63 17.99
C GLY A 108 -19.90 -17.80 17.00
N VAL A 109 -19.28 -17.74 15.82
CA VAL A 109 -19.18 -18.86 14.85
C VAL A 109 -17.80 -19.51 14.90
N LEU A 110 -16.76 -18.69 14.97
CA LEU A 110 -15.37 -19.14 15.08
C LEU A 110 -14.84 -18.92 16.49
N ASN A 111 -14.05 -19.87 16.99
CA ASN A 111 -13.31 -19.65 18.22
C ASN A 111 -12.19 -18.60 18.04
N PRO A 112 -11.73 -17.93 19.11
CA PRO A 112 -10.72 -16.88 19.02
C PRO A 112 -9.42 -17.30 18.34
N GLN A 113 -9.00 -18.55 18.54
CA GLN A 113 -7.79 -19.07 17.89
C GLN A 113 -7.95 -19.21 16.37
N SER A 114 -9.12 -19.66 15.90
CA SER A 114 -9.41 -19.75 14.47
C SER A 114 -9.55 -18.38 13.83
N GLN A 115 -10.14 -17.41 14.54
CA GLN A 115 -10.19 -16.02 14.09
C GLN A 115 -8.77 -15.43 13.97
N LEU A 116 -7.92 -15.64 14.97
CA LEU A 116 -6.53 -15.19 14.95
C LEU A 116 -5.74 -15.81 13.78
N ALA A 117 -5.91 -17.12 13.56
CA ALA A 117 -5.28 -17.80 12.41
C ALA A 117 -5.75 -17.20 11.07
N LEU A 118 -7.04 -16.93 10.93
CA LEU A 118 -7.61 -16.30 9.74
C LEU A 118 -7.06 -14.89 9.52
N VAL A 119 -6.97 -14.08 10.58
CA VAL A 119 -6.33 -12.76 10.54
C VAL A 119 -4.89 -12.86 10.04
N LEU A 120 -4.10 -13.78 10.57
CA LEU A 120 -2.70 -13.98 10.17
C LEU A 120 -2.58 -14.36 8.70
N VAL A 121 -3.42 -15.27 8.21
CA VAL A 121 -3.44 -15.69 6.79
C VAL A 121 -3.82 -14.52 5.89
N LEU A 122 -4.86 -13.76 6.23
CA LEU A 122 -5.29 -12.60 5.44
C LEU A 122 -4.25 -11.48 5.43
N LEU A 123 -3.61 -11.19 6.57
CA LEU A 123 -2.52 -10.22 6.66
C LEU A 123 -1.29 -10.66 5.87
N PHE A 124 -0.94 -11.94 5.93
CA PHE A 124 0.15 -12.49 5.13
C PHE A 124 -0.12 -12.31 3.64
N ALA A 125 -1.29 -12.74 3.16
CA ALA A 125 -1.70 -12.62 1.77
C ALA A 125 -1.74 -11.14 1.32
N PHE A 126 -2.30 -10.25 2.14
CA PHE A 126 -2.31 -8.81 1.90
C PHE A 126 -0.90 -8.24 1.73
N ASN A 127 0.02 -8.53 2.67
CA ASN A 127 1.39 -8.03 2.61
C ASN A 127 2.19 -8.63 1.45
N MET A 128 1.97 -9.90 1.12
CA MET A 128 2.59 -10.55 -0.04
C MET A 128 2.18 -9.86 -1.35
N VAL A 129 0.88 -9.65 -1.57
CA VAL A 129 0.39 -8.94 -2.77
C VAL A 129 0.88 -7.49 -2.79
N ARG A 130 0.92 -6.83 -1.64
CA ARG A 130 1.50 -5.49 -1.49
C ARG A 130 2.98 -5.48 -1.89
N GLY A 131 3.76 -6.45 -1.42
CA GLY A 131 5.17 -6.62 -1.79
C GLY A 131 5.33 -6.77 -3.30
N ILE A 132 4.58 -7.67 -3.93
CA ILE A 132 4.61 -7.90 -5.38
C ILE A 132 4.25 -6.62 -6.15
N ALA A 133 3.14 -5.96 -5.81
CA ALA A 133 2.66 -4.78 -6.55
C ALA A 133 3.58 -3.56 -6.41
N SER A 134 4.31 -3.45 -5.31
CA SER A 134 5.16 -2.30 -5.02
C SER A 134 6.37 -2.16 -5.96
N CYS A 135 6.82 -3.23 -6.63
CA CYS A 135 7.89 -3.16 -7.62
C CYS A 135 7.54 -2.28 -8.84
N ALA A 136 6.25 -2.21 -9.20
CA ALA A 136 5.78 -1.41 -10.32
C ALA A 136 5.49 0.06 -9.95
N TRP A 137 5.44 0.38 -8.65
CA TRP A 137 4.97 1.66 -8.13
C TRP A 137 5.83 2.85 -8.55
N PHE A 138 7.11 2.85 -8.20
CA PHE A 138 8.01 3.96 -8.53
C PHE A 138 8.21 4.16 -10.03
N PRO A 139 8.42 3.12 -10.86
CA PRO A 139 8.49 3.28 -12.30
C PRO A 139 7.21 3.86 -12.90
N TRP A 140 6.05 3.46 -12.41
CA TRP A 140 4.77 3.98 -12.88
C TRP A 140 4.61 5.48 -12.57
N ILE A 141 4.91 5.90 -11.33
CA ILE A 141 4.85 7.33 -10.94
C ILE A 141 5.83 8.16 -11.77
N ARG A 142 7.06 7.65 -11.99
CA ARG A 142 8.04 8.33 -12.85
C ARG A 142 7.53 8.56 -14.27
N GLY A 143 6.74 7.63 -14.81
CA GLY A 143 6.12 7.78 -16.12
C GLY A 143 4.98 8.80 -16.16
N LEU A 144 4.33 9.07 -15.02
CA LEU A 144 3.22 10.03 -14.93
C LEU A 144 3.68 11.48 -14.73
N ILE A 145 4.84 11.68 -14.09
CA ILE A 145 5.33 13.02 -13.74
C ILE A 145 6.35 13.46 -14.80
N PRO A 146 6.08 14.56 -15.54
CA PRO A 146 7.04 15.14 -16.49
C PRO A 146 8.37 15.50 -15.82
N GLU A 147 9.48 15.32 -16.56
CA GLU A 147 10.83 15.48 -16.00
C GLU A 147 11.11 16.87 -15.43
N ASN A 148 10.53 17.91 -16.06
CA ASN A 148 10.73 19.31 -15.69
C ASN A 148 10.13 19.69 -14.32
N ILE A 149 9.28 18.85 -13.73
CA ILE A 149 8.60 19.14 -12.45
C ILE A 149 8.86 18.08 -11.37
N ARG A 150 9.63 17.01 -11.67
CA ARG A 150 9.91 15.92 -10.73
C ARG A 150 10.53 16.35 -9.40
N GLY A 151 11.28 17.44 -9.39
CA GLY A 151 11.92 17.96 -8.16
C GLY A 151 10.99 18.73 -7.22
N ARG A 152 9.70 18.88 -7.58
CA ARG A 152 8.68 19.60 -6.77
C ARG A 152 7.67 18.69 -6.06
N TYR A 153 7.78 17.37 -6.24
CA TYR A 153 6.87 16.36 -5.65
C TYR A 153 7.57 15.50 -4.62
#